data_ff3ca54c01ebc6e4999d2fc9cb6c968e
#
_entry.id   ff3ca54c01ebc6e4999d2fc9cb6c968e
#
_cell.length_a   1.000
_cell.length_b   1.000
_cell.length_c   1.000
_cell.angle_alpha   90.00
_cell.angle_beta   90.00
_cell.angle_gamma   90.00
#
_symmetry.space_group_name_H-M   'P 1'
#
loop_
_entity.id
_entity.type
_entity.pdbx_description
1 polymer ?
#
loop_
_entity_poly.entity_id
_entity_poly.type
_entity_poly.pdbx_seq_one_letter_code
_entity_poly.pdbx_strand_id
1 'polypeptide(L)'
;GTCLIDEHMFDKDALIFDNGQITKAGITLPDGTPYVEISCEGFPNFGIWSAIGAPFVCLEPWMGRCDNTGYEGELSEKPNINALKPAEVFDKSYMISIK
;
A
#
# COMPACT_ATOMS: atom_id res chain seq x y z
N GLY A 1 9.61 7.35 9.60
CA GLY A 1 10.32 6.38 10.38
C GLY A 1 10.86 5.21 9.56
N THR A 2 11.70 4.42 10.17
CA THR A 2 12.26 3.23 9.57
C THR A 2 12.03 2.03 10.49
N CYS A 3 11.92 0.86 9.91
CA CYS A 3 11.85 -0.38 10.68
C CYS A 3 12.61 -1.48 9.93
N LEU A 4 13.10 -2.44 10.70
CA LEU A 4 13.79 -3.59 10.13
C LEU A 4 12.75 -4.57 9.56
N ILE A 5 13.04 -5.11 8.38
CA ILE A 5 12.22 -6.18 7.83
C ILE A 5 12.66 -7.48 8.51
N ASP A 6 11.73 -8.13 9.20
CA ASP A 6 12.01 -9.39 9.87
C ASP A 6 10.97 -10.45 9.52
N GLU A 7 11.24 -11.71 9.89
CA GLU A 7 10.41 -12.85 9.51
C GLU A 7 9.04 -12.89 10.21
N HIS A 8 8.84 -12.10 11.26
CA HIS A 8 7.59 -12.09 12.03
C HIS A 8 6.71 -10.89 11.74
N MET A 9 7.18 -9.91 10.94
CA MET A 9 6.45 -8.67 10.76
C MET A 9 5.12 -8.86 10.01
N PHE A 10 4.97 -9.96 9.29
CA PHE A 10 3.75 -10.27 8.54
C PHE A 10 2.98 -11.48 9.07
N ASP A 11 3.25 -11.90 10.32
CA ASP A 11 2.57 -13.05 10.92
C ASP A 11 1.05 -12.89 10.98
N LYS A 12 0.57 -11.66 11.04
CA LYS A 12 -0.85 -11.33 11.05
C LYS A 12 -1.31 -10.69 9.74
N ASP A 13 -0.72 -11.12 8.60
CA ASP A 13 -1.02 -10.57 7.28
C ASP A 13 -0.30 -9.25 7.00
N ALA A 14 -0.69 -8.55 5.94
CA ALA A 14 -0.07 -7.31 5.50
C ALA A 14 -0.18 -6.21 6.56
N LEU A 15 0.82 -5.33 6.56
CA LEU A 15 0.72 -4.07 7.29
C LEU A 15 -0.04 -3.08 6.42
N ILE A 16 -1.13 -2.53 6.95
CA ILE A 16 -2.02 -1.66 6.18
C ILE A 16 -2.05 -0.27 6.79
N PHE A 17 -1.88 0.72 5.95
CA PHE A 17 -1.88 2.13 6.33
C PHE A 17 -3.01 2.82 5.58
N ASP A 18 -3.92 3.44 6.30
CA ASP A 18 -5.09 4.10 5.73
C ASP A 18 -4.97 5.63 5.78
N ASN A 19 -5.98 6.30 5.25
CA ASN A 19 -6.15 7.76 5.31
C ASN A 19 -5.04 8.55 4.61
N GLY A 20 -4.44 7.98 3.57
CA GLY A 20 -3.42 8.66 2.78
C GLY A 20 -2.16 9.01 3.56
N GLN A 21 -1.89 8.32 4.66
CA GLN A 21 -0.74 8.66 5.51
C GLN A 21 0.60 8.29 4.91
N ILE A 22 0.63 7.42 3.90
CA ILE A 22 1.86 7.06 3.20
C ILE A 22 1.87 7.75 1.84
N THR A 23 2.80 8.66 1.64
CA THR A 23 3.04 9.32 0.35
C THR A 23 4.29 8.81 -0.32
N LYS A 24 5.18 8.22 0.46
CA LYS A 24 6.42 7.62 -0.03
C LYS A 24 6.82 6.47 0.88
N ALA A 25 7.26 5.38 0.29
CA ALA A 25 7.85 4.26 1.01
C ALA A 25 9.07 3.79 0.24
N GLY A 26 10.01 3.18 0.95
CA GLY A 26 11.23 2.73 0.30
C GLY A 26 11.90 1.61 1.06
N ILE A 27 12.83 0.99 0.39
CA ILE A 27 13.70 -0.04 0.95
C ILE A 27 15.10 0.53 1.00
N THR A 28 15.76 0.35 2.13
CA THR A 28 17.17 0.73 2.32
C THR A 28 18.02 -0.52 2.53
N LEU A 29 19.28 -0.39 2.17
CA LEU A 29 20.28 -1.39 2.54
C LEU A 29 20.54 -1.32 4.04
N PRO A 30 21.22 -2.34 4.62
CA PRO A 30 21.50 -2.34 6.06
C PRO A 30 22.26 -1.11 6.58
N ASP A 31 23.05 -0.46 5.74
CA ASP A 31 23.77 0.75 6.10
C ASP A 31 22.92 2.03 6.00
N GLY A 32 21.64 1.91 5.64
CA GLY A 32 20.72 3.02 5.46
C GLY A 32 20.71 3.65 4.08
N THR A 33 21.53 3.15 3.15
CA THR A 33 21.54 3.64 1.78
C THR A 33 20.23 3.33 1.08
N PRO A 34 19.54 4.30 0.47
CA PRO A 34 18.33 4.04 -0.29
C PRO A 34 18.58 3.07 -1.45
N TYR A 35 17.71 2.10 -1.61
CA TYR A 35 17.79 1.11 -2.68
C TYR A 35 16.69 1.32 -3.73
N VAL A 36 15.44 1.39 -3.29
CA VAL A 36 14.31 1.66 -4.17
C VAL A 36 13.25 2.42 -3.37
N GLU A 37 12.60 3.36 -4.01
CA GLU A 37 11.50 4.12 -3.40
C GLU A 37 10.29 4.12 -4.31
N ILE A 38 9.11 4.17 -3.68
CA ILE A 38 7.84 4.35 -4.39
C ILE A 38 7.19 5.62 -3.86
N SER A 39 6.80 6.51 -4.78
CA SER A 39 6.05 7.72 -4.45
C SER A 39 4.61 7.53 -4.89
N CYS A 40 3.67 7.68 -3.96
CA CYS A 40 2.27 7.32 -4.17
C CYS A 40 1.32 8.35 -3.57
N GLU A 41 1.63 9.62 -3.75
CA GLU A 41 0.77 10.69 -3.29
C GLU A 41 -0.62 10.58 -3.89
N GLY A 42 -1.66 10.77 -3.07
CA GLY A 42 -3.04 10.68 -3.50
C GLY A 42 -3.65 9.28 -3.38
N PHE A 43 -2.89 8.29 -2.93
CA PHE A 43 -3.44 6.95 -2.67
C PHE A 43 -3.96 6.89 -1.23
N PRO A 44 -5.22 6.51 -1.02
CA PRO A 44 -5.79 6.49 0.34
C PRO A 44 -5.28 5.35 1.20
N ASN A 45 -4.78 4.28 0.60
CA ASN A 45 -4.35 3.08 1.32
C ASN A 45 -2.99 2.63 0.82
N PHE A 46 -2.24 1.98 1.71
CA PHE A 46 -0.93 1.42 1.36
C PHE A 46 -0.72 0.12 2.13
N GLY A 47 -0.24 -0.90 1.43
CA GLY A 47 0.06 -2.19 2.03
C GLY A 47 1.53 -2.54 1.92
N ILE A 48 2.05 -3.20 2.94
CA ILE A 48 3.38 -3.81 2.92
C ILE A 48 3.21 -5.27 3.29
N TRP A 49 3.74 -6.15 2.47
CA TRP A 49 3.57 -7.58 2.68
C TRP A 49 4.70 -8.40 2.09
N SER A 50 4.91 -9.55 2.69
CA SER A 50 5.77 -10.60 2.14
C SER A 50 5.25 -11.95 2.63
N ALA A 51 5.49 -12.99 1.85
CA ALA A 51 5.33 -14.36 2.33
C ALA A 51 6.44 -14.65 3.33
N ILE A 52 6.12 -15.38 4.40
CA ILE A 52 7.08 -15.72 5.45
C ILE A 52 8.25 -16.50 4.84
N GLY A 53 9.46 -16.01 5.08
CA GLY A 53 10.68 -16.64 4.58
C GLY A 53 10.99 -16.40 3.11
N ALA A 54 10.16 -15.66 2.39
CA ALA A 54 10.40 -15.37 0.98
C ALA A 54 11.40 -14.22 0.80
N PRO A 55 12.21 -14.23 -0.26
CA PRO A 55 13.24 -13.23 -0.48
C PRO A 55 12.71 -11.99 -1.21
N PHE A 56 11.56 -11.46 -0.79
CA PHE A 56 10.98 -10.26 -1.38
C PHE A 56 10.10 -9.53 -0.36
N VAL A 57 9.78 -8.29 -0.67
CA VAL A 57 8.76 -7.51 0.02
C VAL A 57 7.94 -6.74 -1.01
N CYS A 58 6.64 -6.66 -0.80
CA CYS A 58 5.73 -5.90 -1.65
C CYS A 58 5.46 -4.53 -1.02
N LEU A 59 5.57 -3.48 -1.81
CA LEU A 59 5.17 -2.13 -1.46
C LEU A 59 3.98 -1.79 -2.36
N GLU A 60 2.80 -1.64 -1.78
CA GLU A 60 1.55 -1.67 -2.53
C GLU A 60 0.70 -0.41 -2.28
N PRO A 61 0.76 0.58 -3.18
CA PRO A 61 -0.24 1.67 -3.12
C PRO A 61 -1.60 1.14 -3.56
N TRP A 62 -2.63 1.44 -2.79
CA TRP A 62 -3.99 0.99 -3.10
C TRP A 62 -4.95 2.17 -3.24
N MET A 63 -5.87 2.05 -4.21
CA MET A 63 -7.00 2.94 -4.40
C MET A 63 -8.29 2.31 -3.88
N GLY A 64 -8.25 1.75 -2.70
CA GLY A 64 -9.36 1.06 -2.05
C GLY A 64 -8.86 -0.16 -1.31
N ARG A 65 -9.75 -0.78 -0.55
CA ARG A 65 -9.43 -1.95 0.28
C ARG A 65 -10.48 -3.03 0.13
N CYS A 66 -10.18 -4.22 0.66
CA CYS A 66 -11.19 -5.24 0.90
C CYS A 66 -12.21 -4.75 1.94
N ASP A 67 -13.33 -5.45 2.06
CA ASP A 67 -14.35 -5.11 3.04
C ASP A 67 -13.80 -5.17 4.46
N ASN A 68 -14.21 -4.21 5.27
CA ASN A 68 -13.96 -4.28 6.70
C ASN A 68 -14.73 -5.46 7.30
N THR A 69 -14.19 -6.04 8.36
CA THR A 69 -14.87 -7.13 9.05
C THR A 69 -16.28 -6.68 9.47
N GLY A 70 -17.27 -7.47 9.08
CA GLY A 70 -18.67 -7.18 9.40
C GLY A 70 -19.35 -6.17 8.50
N TYR A 71 -18.69 -5.70 7.44
CA TYR A 71 -19.32 -4.79 6.49
C TYR A 71 -20.45 -5.51 5.73
N GLU A 72 -21.67 -4.96 5.77
CA GLU A 72 -22.86 -5.51 5.12
C GLU A 72 -23.57 -4.48 4.24
N GLY A 73 -22.96 -3.31 4.01
CA GLY A 73 -23.55 -2.24 3.21
C GLY A 73 -23.44 -2.47 1.72
N GLU A 74 -23.99 -1.53 0.95
CA GLU A 74 -23.89 -1.56 -0.50
C GLU A 74 -22.46 -1.31 -0.96
N LEU A 75 -22.10 -1.85 -2.12
CA LEU A 75 -20.78 -1.62 -2.71
C LEU A 75 -20.50 -0.12 -2.89
N SER A 76 -21.52 0.64 -3.32
CA SER A 76 -21.36 2.09 -3.56
C SER A 76 -21.09 2.89 -2.30
N GLU A 77 -21.36 2.34 -1.12
CA GLU A 77 -21.17 2.98 0.18
C GLU A 77 -19.91 2.50 0.89
N LYS A 78 -19.20 1.55 0.32
CA LYS A 78 -17.98 1.00 0.90
C LYS A 78 -16.91 2.09 1.05
N PRO A 79 -16.21 2.16 2.19
CA PRO A 79 -15.12 3.14 2.37
C PRO A 79 -14.08 3.03 1.25
N ASN A 80 -13.67 4.19 0.73
CA ASN A 80 -12.66 4.32 -0.33
C ASN A 80 -13.05 3.66 -1.66
N ILE A 81 -14.35 3.43 -1.89
CA ILE A 81 -14.80 2.91 -3.18
C ILE A 81 -14.62 3.99 -4.27
N ASN A 82 -14.23 3.55 -5.44
CA ASN A 82 -14.10 4.43 -6.59
C ASN A 82 -15.34 4.26 -7.47
N ALA A 83 -15.90 5.38 -7.94
CA ALA A 83 -17.08 5.38 -8.79
C ALA A 83 -16.87 6.31 -9.98
N LEU A 84 -17.32 5.86 -11.16
CA LEU A 84 -17.25 6.65 -12.38
C LEU A 84 -18.64 6.73 -13.00
N LYS A 85 -18.99 7.93 -13.46
CA LYS A 85 -20.14 8.11 -14.34
C LYS A 85 -19.75 7.68 -15.76
N PRO A 86 -20.74 7.43 -16.64
CA PRO A 86 -20.43 7.13 -18.04
C PRO A 86 -19.49 8.17 -18.64
N ALA A 87 -18.49 7.71 -19.39
CA ALA A 87 -17.46 8.53 -20.04
C ALA A 87 -16.45 9.20 -19.12
N GLU A 88 -16.57 9.07 -17.80
CA GLU A 88 -15.51 9.50 -16.89
C GLU A 88 -14.33 8.54 -16.94
N VAL A 89 -13.14 9.05 -16.63
CA VAL A 89 -11.88 8.28 -16.66
C VAL A 89 -11.29 8.21 -15.27
N PHE A 90 -10.88 7.01 -14.85
CA PHE A 90 -10.06 6.81 -13.65
C PHE A 90 -8.60 6.71 -14.13
N ASP A 91 -7.76 7.62 -13.62
CA ASP A 91 -6.36 7.66 -14.00
C ASP A 91 -5.54 7.93 -12.74
N LYS A 92 -4.71 6.97 -12.34
CA LYS A 92 -3.81 7.08 -11.19
C LYS A 92 -2.45 6.52 -11.56
N SER A 93 -1.42 7.12 -11.00
CA SER A 93 -0.06 6.69 -11.22
C SER A 93 0.74 6.79 -9.93
N TYR A 94 1.78 6.01 -9.86
CA TYR A 94 2.80 6.13 -8.83
C TYR A 94 4.17 6.03 -9.49
N MET A 95 5.19 6.46 -8.79
CA MET A 95 6.54 6.53 -9.35
C MET A 95 7.46 5.58 -8.57
N ILE A 96 8.25 4.82 -9.29
CA ILE A 96 9.29 3.98 -8.72
C ILE A 96 10.63 4.62 -9.05
N SER A 97 11.44 4.88 -8.02
CA SER A 97 12.78 5.44 -8.17
C SER A 97 13.80 4.40 -7.73
N ILE A 98 14.70 4.07 -8.63
CA ILE A 98 15.79 3.14 -8.36
C ILE A 98 17.03 3.97 -8.03
N LYS A 99 17.60 3.71 -6.87
CA LYS A 99 18.72 4.50 -6.34
C LYS A 99 20.07 3.86 -6.62
#